data_4d5294a7a10d1f2aa977a52979f6bb4f
#
_entry.id   4d5294a7a10d1f2aa977a52979f6bb4f
#
_cell.length_a   1.000
_cell.length_b   1.000
_cell.length_c   1.000
_cell.angle_alpha   90.00
_cell.angle_beta   90.00
_cell.angle_gamma   90.00
#
_symmetry.space_group_name_H-M   'P 1'
#
loop_
_entity.id
_entity.type
_entity.pdbx_description
1 polymer ?
#
loop_
_entity_poly.entity_id
_entity_poly.type
_entity_poly.pdbx_seq_one_letter_code
_entity_poly.pdbx_strand_id
1 'polypeptide(L)'
;LMQILVDEQVRIVFTSAGSPKKYTAFLHEAGITVVHVVPSSKLAIKCEQAGVDAIVAEGFEAGGHNGKEETTTLSLIPAVCQAVQLPVIAAGGIACGQQVLAAMAMGAEGVQMGTVFALSAESSASDAFKQRCIAAGEGGTMLCLKALSPTRLVRNALYDRIAKAEAEGQNDAEQLRQILGTAAA
;
A
#
# COMPACT_ATOMS: atom_id res chain seq x y z
N LEU A 1 8.22 18.72 5.01
CA LEU A 1 6.97 17.98 5.06
C LEU A 1 6.56 17.68 6.50
N MET A 2 7.39 17.04 7.33
CA MET A 2 7.02 16.68 8.71
C MET A 2 6.66 17.91 9.57
N GLN A 3 7.37 19.04 9.42
CA GLN A 3 7.02 20.28 10.11
C GLN A 3 5.63 20.81 9.72
N ILE A 4 5.24 20.69 8.45
CA ILE A 4 3.90 21.09 7.99
C ILE A 4 2.81 20.29 8.71
N LEU A 5 3.02 18.99 8.97
CA LEU A 5 2.05 18.17 9.72
C LEU A 5 1.84 18.71 11.14
N VAL A 6 2.90 19.19 11.78
CA VAL A 6 2.83 19.81 13.11
C VAL A 6 2.12 21.17 13.04
N ASP A 7 2.51 22.02 12.08
CA ASP A 7 1.95 23.34 11.90
C ASP A 7 0.43 23.32 11.62
N GLU A 8 -0.01 22.32 10.82
CA GLU A 8 -1.41 22.08 10.45
C GLU A 8 -2.17 21.23 11.50
N GLN A 9 -1.54 20.92 12.64
CA GLN A 9 -2.15 20.17 13.75
C GLN A 9 -2.75 18.81 13.32
N VAL A 10 -2.08 18.11 12.42
CA VAL A 10 -2.48 16.77 11.98
C VAL A 10 -2.40 15.82 13.17
N ARG A 11 -3.46 15.07 13.43
CA ARG A 11 -3.56 14.19 14.59
C ARG A 11 -3.00 12.80 14.35
N ILE A 12 -3.17 12.29 13.13
CA ILE A 12 -2.79 10.91 12.76
C ILE A 12 -2.07 10.96 11.42
N VAL A 13 -0.94 10.29 11.33
CA VAL A 13 -0.15 10.19 10.09
C VAL A 13 0.07 8.74 9.73
N PHE A 14 -0.26 8.39 8.49
CA PHE A 14 0.12 7.12 7.89
C PHE A 14 1.42 7.29 7.13
N THR A 15 2.44 6.53 7.52
CA THR A 15 3.75 6.53 6.88
C THR A 15 3.96 5.21 6.14
N SER A 16 4.67 5.26 5.02
CA SER A 16 5.00 4.08 4.21
C SER A 16 6.40 4.23 3.62
N ALA A 17 7.02 3.14 3.30
CA ALA A 17 8.38 3.05 2.78
C ALA A 17 9.45 3.65 3.73
N GLY A 18 10.69 3.21 3.59
CA GLY A 18 11.78 3.70 4.44
C GLY A 18 11.75 3.16 5.88
N SER A 19 12.47 3.84 6.77
CA SER A 19 12.60 3.42 8.16
C SER A 19 11.56 4.13 9.04
N PRO A 20 10.76 3.40 9.82
CA PRO A 20 9.81 3.99 10.77
C PRO A 20 10.53 4.84 11.84
N LYS A 21 11.78 4.52 12.18
CA LYS A 21 12.57 5.26 13.20
C LYS A 21 12.81 6.72 12.84
N LYS A 22 12.75 7.08 11.55
CA LYS A 22 13.21 8.39 11.07
C LYS A 22 12.38 9.55 11.61
N TYR A 23 11.07 9.36 11.76
CA TYR A 23 10.15 10.44 12.08
C TYR A 23 9.25 10.15 13.28
N THR A 24 9.17 8.90 13.74
CA THR A 24 8.22 8.51 14.80
C THR A 24 8.41 9.34 16.07
N ALA A 25 9.64 9.46 16.58
CA ALA A 25 9.90 10.25 17.79
C ALA A 25 9.52 11.74 17.63
N PHE A 26 9.92 12.35 16.51
CA PHE A 26 9.58 13.75 16.20
C PHE A 26 8.05 13.98 16.14
N LEU A 27 7.32 13.07 15.53
CA LEU A 27 5.86 13.17 15.42
C LEU A 27 5.18 12.96 16.78
N HIS A 28 5.68 12.03 17.60
CA HIS A 28 5.19 11.82 18.96
C HIS A 28 5.42 13.02 19.87
N GLU A 29 6.57 13.68 19.77
CA GLU A 29 6.84 14.93 20.51
C GLU A 29 5.80 16.03 20.19
N ALA A 30 5.23 15.99 18.99
CA ALA A 30 4.15 16.88 18.56
C ALA A 30 2.73 16.33 18.86
N GLY A 31 2.61 15.20 19.56
CA GLY A 31 1.32 14.58 19.89
C GLY A 31 0.61 13.90 18.71
N ILE A 32 1.34 13.54 17.66
CA ILE A 32 0.81 12.94 16.44
C ILE A 32 0.89 11.42 16.55
N THR A 33 -0.22 10.73 16.35
CA THR A 33 -0.30 9.27 16.23
C THR A 33 0.32 8.80 14.92
N VAL A 34 1.22 7.82 14.98
CA VAL A 34 1.96 7.31 13.82
C VAL A 34 1.53 5.89 13.49
N VAL A 35 0.99 5.71 12.30
CA VAL A 35 0.66 4.40 11.74
C VAL A 35 1.63 4.08 10.60
N HIS A 36 2.20 2.87 10.56
CA HIS A 36 3.15 2.51 9.49
C HIS A 36 2.66 1.33 8.66
N VAL A 37 2.79 1.46 7.33
CA VAL A 37 2.37 0.43 6.37
C VAL A 37 3.49 -0.57 6.16
N VAL A 38 3.19 -1.85 6.27
CA VAL A 38 4.16 -2.94 6.16
C VAL A 38 3.68 -4.09 5.27
N PRO A 39 4.57 -4.69 4.44
CA PRO A 39 4.26 -5.86 3.63
C PRO A 39 4.66 -7.19 4.31
N SER A 40 5.18 -7.18 5.52
CA SER A 40 5.66 -8.39 6.19
C SER A 40 5.68 -8.28 7.73
N SER A 41 5.55 -9.41 8.42
CA SER A 41 5.66 -9.48 9.89
C SER A 41 7.05 -9.05 10.39
N LYS A 42 8.10 -9.32 9.62
CA LYS A 42 9.46 -8.86 9.95
C LYS A 42 9.57 -7.33 10.02
N LEU A 43 8.89 -6.61 9.13
CA LEU A 43 8.86 -5.16 9.18
C LEU A 43 7.92 -4.65 10.27
N ALA A 44 6.80 -5.35 10.52
CA ALA A 44 5.89 -5.05 11.63
C ALA A 44 6.62 -5.02 12.99
N ILE A 45 7.43 -6.04 13.28
CA ILE A 45 8.26 -6.10 14.51
C ILE A 45 9.21 -4.89 14.59
N LYS A 46 9.82 -4.49 13.47
CA LYS A 46 10.70 -3.30 13.44
C LYS A 46 9.93 -2.00 13.69
N CYS A 47 8.69 -1.92 13.22
CA CYS A 47 7.83 -0.76 13.45
C CYS A 47 7.43 -0.67 14.93
N GLU A 48 7.05 -1.77 15.55
CA GLU A 48 6.76 -1.85 16.99
C GLU A 48 7.99 -1.42 17.81
N GLN A 49 9.19 -1.93 17.48
CA GLN A 49 10.45 -1.52 18.13
C GLN A 49 10.81 -0.04 17.88
N ALA A 50 10.29 0.56 16.82
CA ALA A 50 10.47 1.98 16.53
C ALA A 50 9.44 2.87 17.25
N GLY A 51 8.46 2.25 17.93
CA GLY A 51 7.46 2.93 18.74
C GLY A 51 6.28 3.49 17.95
N VAL A 52 5.94 2.96 16.76
CA VAL A 52 4.70 3.37 16.08
C VAL A 52 3.48 2.91 16.87
N ASP A 53 2.34 3.58 16.69
CA ASP A 53 1.13 3.35 17.47
C ASP A 53 0.23 2.25 16.89
N ALA A 54 0.29 2.05 15.56
CA ALA A 54 -0.46 1.01 14.86
C ALA A 54 0.22 0.62 13.56
N ILE A 55 -0.20 -0.50 12.99
CA ILE A 55 0.37 -1.07 11.77
C ILE A 55 -0.73 -1.27 10.74
N VAL A 56 -0.48 -0.86 9.49
CA VAL A 56 -1.24 -1.34 8.34
C VAL A 56 -0.48 -2.50 7.72
N ALA A 57 -1.04 -3.71 7.79
CA ALA A 57 -0.51 -4.87 7.10
C ALA A 57 -1.13 -4.93 5.68
N GLU A 58 -0.31 -4.65 4.66
CA GLU A 58 -0.76 -4.50 3.29
C GLU A 58 -0.32 -5.69 2.43
N GLY A 59 -1.30 -6.51 2.02
CA GLY A 59 -1.08 -7.61 1.09
C GLY A 59 -0.85 -7.14 -0.35
N PHE A 60 -0.25 -8.00 -1.16
CA PHE A 60 0.16 -7.67 -2.53
C PHE A 60 -1.01 -7.47 -3.51
N GLU A 61 -2.25 -7.68 -3.07
CA GLU A 61 -3.47 -7.34 -3.82
C GLU A 61 -3.72 -5.82 -3.84
N ALA A 62 -3.02 -5.03 -3.01
CA ALA A 62 -3.14 -3.58 -3.01
C ALA A 62 -2.74 -2.96 -4.35
N GLY A 63 -3.45 -1.93 -4.77
CA GLY A 63 -3.09 -1.12 -5.93
C GLY A 63 -1.89 -0.22 -5.63
N GLY A 64 -1.06 0.05 -6.64
CA GLY A 64 0.16 0.84 -6.49
C GLY A 64 1.37 0.03 -6.05
N HIS A 65 2.30 0.66 -5.35
CA HIS A 65 3.54 0.03 -4.89
C HIS A 65 3.28 -1.05 -3.84
N ASN A 66 3.95 -2.17 -3.97
CA ASN A 66 3.82 -3.34 -3.09
C ASN A 66 5.17 -3.77 -2.51
N GLY A 67 5.12 -4.59 -1.46
CA GLY A 67 6.29 -5.29 -0.95
C GLY A 67 6.83 -6.32 -1.97
N LYS A 68 8.09 -6.70 -1.79
CA LYS A 68 8.77 -7.67 -2.66
C LYS A 68 8.36 -9.12 -2.38
N GLU A 69 7.77 -9.35 -1.23
CA GLU A 69 7.44 -10.68 -0.72
C GLU A 69 6.23 -11.32 -1.43
N GLU A 70 5.43 -10.53 -2.14
CA GLU A 70 4.19 -10.97 -2.79
C GLU A 70 3.25 -11.77 -1.86
N THR A 71 3.22 -11.40 -0.57
CA THR A 71 2.38 -12.09 0.41
C THR A 71 0.93 -11.63 0.27
N THR A 72 0.01 -12.58 0.14
CA THR A 72 -1.43 -12.29 0.06
C THR A 72 -1.96 -11.71 1.37
N THR A 73 -2.99 -10.89 1.29
CA THR A 73 -3.68 -10.33 2.48
C THR A 73 -4.11 -11.43 3.45
N LEU A 74 -4.68 -12.53 2.91
CA LEU A 74 -5.14 -13.67 3.70
C LEU A 74 -4.02 -14.34 4.51
N SER A 75 -2.80 -14.39 3.98
CA SER A 75 -1.63 -14.97 4.68
C SER A 75 -0.93 -13.95 5.58
N LEU A 76 -0.88 -12.68 5.16
CA LEU A 76 -0.15 -11.63 5.86
C LEU A 76 -0.80 -11.22 7.18
N ILE A 77 -2.13 -11.00 7.17
CA ILE A 77 -2.84 -10.45 8.33
C ILE A 77 -2.63 -11.30 9.59
N PRO A 78 -2.92 -12.62 9.59
CA PRO A 78 -2.72 -13.42 10.81
C PRO A 78 -1.24 -13.50 11.22
N ALA A 79 -0.31 -13.51 10.25
CA ALA A 79 1.12 -13.53 10.55
C ALA A 79 1.59 -12.23 11.24
N VAL A 80 1.06 -11.08 10.84
CA VAL A 80 1.37 -9.79 11.49
C VAL A 80 0.69 -9.70 12.86
N CYS A 81 -0.59 -10.04 12.97
CA CYS A 81 -1.32 -10.03 14.25
C CYS A 81 -0.68 -10.93 15.32
N GLN A 82 -0.05 -12.04 14.91
CA GLN A 82 0.68 -12.92 15.84
C GLN A 82 2.08 -12.38 16.21
N ALA A 83 2.66 -11.51 15.39
CA ALA A 83 4.03 -11.05 15.53
C ALA A 83 4.18 -9.79 16.38
N VAL A 84 3.12 -9.00 16.58
CA VAL A 84 3.14 -7.72 17.29
C VAL A 84 1.98 -7.60 18.27
N GLN A 85 2.10 -6.68 19.22
CA GLN A 85 1.04 -6.35 20.19
C GLN A 85 0.27 -5.07 19.82
N LEU A 86 0.68 -4.40 18.74
CA LEU A 86 0.04 -3.18 18.25
C LEU A 86 -1.26 -3.48 17.50
N PRO A 87 -2.21 -2.54 17.47
CA PRO A 87 -3.37 -2.63 16.60
C PRO A 87 -2.96 -2.84 15.14
N VAL A 88 -3.59 -3.80 14.47
CA VAL A 88 -3.33 -4.13 13.07
C VAL A 88 -4.53 -3.77 12.21
N ILE A 89 -4.28 -2.99 11.18
CA ILE A 89 -5.23 -2.60 10.14
C ILE A 89 -4.93 -3.43 8.89
N ALA A 90 -5.90 -4.17 8.38
CA ALA A 90 -5.74 -4.96 7.16
C ALA A 90 -5.89 -4.11 5.91
N ALA A 91 -5.00 -4.28 4.94
CA ALA A 91 -5.07 -3.61 3.63
C ALA A 91 -4.71 -4.57 2.49
N GLY A 92 -5.18 -4.26 1.29
CA GLY A 92 -4.94 -5.04 0.08
C GLY A 92 -6.15 -5.88 -0.33
N GLY A 93 -6.77 -5.53 -1.45
CA GLY A 93 -7.88 -6.28 -2.05
C GLY A 93 -9.21 -6.24 -1.27
N ILE A 94 -9.35 -5.43 -0.24
CA ILE A 94 -10.58 -5.33 0.56
C ILE A 94 -11.51 -4.29 -0.08
N ALA A 95 -12.73 -4.71 -0.44
CA ALA A 95 -13.68 -3.87 -1.17
C ALA A 95 -15.15 -4.07 -0.74
N CYS A 96 -15.47 -5.05 0.10
CA CYS A 96 -16.85 -5.34 0.51
C CYS A 96 -16.93 -5.80 1.97
N GLY A 97 -18.14 -5.79 2.53
CA GLY A 97 -18.39 -6.14 3.93
C GLY A 97 -17.95 -7.55 4.32
N GLN A 98 -18.06 -8.54 3.41
CA GLN A 98 -17.58 -9.90 3.67
C GLN A 98 -16.06 -9.94 3.85
N GLN A 99 -15.31 -9.15 3.07
CA GLN A 99 -13.86 -9.07 3.20
C GLN A 99 -13.45 -8.31 4.47
N VAL A 100 -14.22 -7.29 4.88
CA VAL A 100 -14.04 -6.62 6.18
C VAL A 100 -14.21 -7.63 7.31
N LEU A 101 -15.31 -8.40 7.30
CA LEU A 101 -15.54 -9.43 8.31
C LEU A 101 -14.45 -10.50 8.34
N ALA A 102 -13.96 -10.92 7.16
CA ALA A 102 -12.85 -11.86 7.07
C ALA A 102 -11.55 -11.29 7.65
N ALA A 103 -11.24 -10.02 7.39
CA ALA A 103 -10.08 -9.34 7.97
C ALA A 103 -10.16 -9.29 9.51
N MET A 104 -11.32 -8.94 10.05
CA MET A 104 -11.56 -8.94 11.50
C MET A 104 -11.43 -10.35 12.10
N ALA A 105 -11.96 -11.37 11.42
CA ALA A 105 -11.82 -12.77 11.86
C ALA A 105 -10.36 -13.27 11.86
N MET A 106 -9.49 -12.68 11.03
CA MET A 106 -8.05 -12.95 11.01
C MET A 106 -7.25 -12.21 12.09
N GLY A 107 -7.91 -11.37 12.90
CA GLY A 107 -7.30 -10.63 14.00
C GLY A 107 -7.03 -9.15 13.72
N ALA A 108 -7.40 -8.62 12.56
CA ALA A 108 -7.30 -7.19 12.31
C ALA A 108 -8.36 -6.41 13.14
N GLU A 109 -8.00 -5.21 13.59
CA GLU A 109 -8.89 -4.31 14.34
C GLU A 109 -9.55 -3.25 13.44
N GLY A 110 -9.14 -3.19 12.18
CA GLY A 110 -9.68 -2.29 11.17
C GLY A 110 -9.25 -2.68 9.77
N VAL A 111 -9.76 -1.94 8.78
CA VAL A 111 -9.39 -2.14 7.37
C VAL A 111 -9.08 -0.82 6.70
N GLN A 112 -8.13 -0.86 5.74
CA GLN A 112 -7.84 0.24 4.83
C GLN A 112 -8.25 -0.17 3.42
N MET A 113 -9.09 0.65 2.80
CA MET A 113 -9.59 0.45 1.44
C MET A 113 -9.17 1.62 0.56
N GLY A 114 -8.46 1.36 -0.55
CA GLY A 114 -8.03 2.39 -1.49
C GLY A 114 -9.04 2.61 -2.61
N THR A 115 -9.20 1.62 -3.48
CA THR A 115 -9.98 1.73 -4.72
C THR A 115 -11.45 2.09 -4.46
N VAL A 116 -12.06 1.54 -3.41
CA VAL A 116 -13.45 1.87 -3.04
C VAL A 116 -13.64 3.37 -2.85
N PHE A 117 -12.75 4.01 -2.09
CA PHE A 117 -12.82 5.46 -1.85
C PHE A 117 -12.34 6.28 -3.06
N ALA A 118 -11.35 5.77 -3.82
CA ALA A 118 -10.92 6.45 -5.05
C ALA A 118 -12.03 6.51 -6.12
N LEU A 119 -12.98 5.58 -6.10
CA LEU A 119 -14.12 5.53 -7.02
C LEU A 119 -15.35 6.29 -6.50
N SER A 120 -15.35 6.78 -5.28
CA SER A 120 -16.48 7.55 -4.73
C SER A 120 -16.69 8.86 -5.51
N ALA A 121 -17.89 9.42 -5.40
CA ALA A 121 -18.23 10.69 -6.06
C ALA A 121 -17.37 11.86 -5.55
N GLU A 122 -17.05 11.81 -4.25
CA GLU A 122 -16.26 12.85 -3.54
C GLU A 122 -14.77 12.80 -3.86
N SER A 123 -14.29 11.70 -4.45
CA SER A 123 -12.88 11.57 -4.83
C SER A 123 -12.52 12.49 -6.00
N SER A 124 -11.38 13.16 -5.92
CA SER A 124 -10.80 13.97 -6.99
C SER A 124 -10.18 13.17 -8.15
N ALA A 125 -10.24 11.83 -8.08
CA ALA A 125 -9.77 10.98 -9.18
C ALA A 125 -10.56 11.28 -10.46
N SER A 126 -9.87 11.29 -11.62
CA SER A 126 -10.51 11.60 -12.90
C SER A 126 -11.59 10.56 -13.25
N ASP A 127 -12.64 11.00 -13.93
CA ASP A 127 -13.71 10.11 -14.40
C ASP A 127 -13.18 8.99 -15.29
N ALA A 128 -12.17 9.26 -16.12
CA ALA A 128 -11.53 8.27 -16.97
C ALA A 128 -10.89 7.14 -16.13
N PHE A 129 -10.23 7.48 -15.02
CA PHE A 129 -9.69 6.50 -14.07
C PHE A 129 -10.81 5.70 -13.39
N LYS A 130 -11.85 6.38 -12.89
CA LYS A 130 -12.99 5.74 -12.24
C LYS A 130 -13.67 4.75 -13.18
N GLN A 131 -13.98 5.16 -14.40
CA GLN A 131 -14.61 4.30 -15.40
C GLN A 131 -13.72 3.11 -15.78
N ARG A 132 -12.41 3.32 -15.91
CA ARG A 132 -11.47 2.24 -16.19
C ARG A 132 -11.44 1.19 -15.07
N CYS A 133 -11.46 1.62 -13.80
CA CYS A 133 -11.50 0.72 -12.66
C CYS A 133 -12.85 -0.03 -12.56
N ILE A 134 -13.97 0.66 -12.81
CA ILE A 134 -15.30 0.04 -12.80
C ILE A 134 -15.42 -1.03 -13.90
N ALA A 135 -14.87 -0.76 -15.09
CA ALA A 135 -14.87 -1.70 -16.20
C ALA A 135 -13.86 -2.86 -16.03
N ALA A 136 -12.98 -2.80 -15.05
CA ALA A 136 -12.00 -3.85 -14.81
C ALA A 136 -12.68 -5.09 -14.20
N GLY A 137 -12.70 -6.20 -14.92
CA GLY A 137 -13.13 -7.50 -14.43
C GLY A 137 -11.99 -8.29 -13.77
N GLU A 138 -12.20 -9.58 -13.60
CA GLU A 138 -11.17 -10.50 -13.11
C GLU A 138 -9.91 -10.42 -13.97
N GLY A 139 -8.74 -10.36 -13.33
CA GLY A 139 -7.47 -10.17 -14.02
C GLY A 139 -7.29 -8.76 -14.63
N GLY A 140 -8.16 -7.80 -14.30
CA GLY A 140 -8.06 -6.41 -14.77
C GLY A 140 -6.90 -5.61 -14.19
N THR A 141 -6.24 -6.12 -13.14
CA THR A 141 -4.99 -5.56 -12.60
C THR A 141 -3.89 -6.59 -12.61
N MET A 142 -2.64 -6.14 -12.75
CA MET A 142 -1.47 -7.03 -12.72
C MET A 142 -0.34 -6.38 -11.93
N LEU A 143 0.43 -7.22 -11.25
CA LEU A 143 1.70 -6.81 -10.63
C LEU A 143 2.80 -6.83 -11.68
N CYS A 144 3.52 -5.73 -11.81
CA CYS A 144 4.65 -5.56 -12.74
C CYS A 144 5.77 -4.75 -12.07
N LEU A 145 6.81 -4.39 -12.80
CA LEU A 145 7.95 -3.59 -12.32
C LEU A 145 8.70 -4.24 -11.15
N LYS A 146 8.72 -5.56 -11.09
CA LYS A 146 9.31 -6.31 -9.95
C LYS A 146 10.81 -6.03 -9.76
N ALA A 147 11.54 -5.77 -10.83
CA ALA A 147 12.96 -5.43 -10.76
C ALA A 147 13.22 -4.02 -10.21
N LEU A 148 12.28 -3.09 -10.36
CA LEU A 148 12.37 -1.73 -9.86
C LEU A 148 11.70 -1.59 -8.48
N SER A 149 10.39 -1.69 -8.46
CA SER A 149 9.53 -1.71 -7.28
C SER A 149 8.22 -2.37 -7.67
N PRO A 150 7.84 -3.52 -7.10
CA PRO A 150 6.61 -4.20 -7.48
C PRO A 150 5.44 -3.24 -7.41
N THR A 151 4.68 -3.12 -8.49
CA THR A 151 3.58 -2.16 -8.59
C THR A 151 2.38 -2.84 -9.26
N ARG A 152 1.22 -2.78 -8.62
CA ARG A 152 -0.03 -3.27 -9.21
C ARG A 152 -0.71 -2.16 -10.00
N LEU A 153 -0.89 -2.39 -11.27
CA LEU A 153 -1.52 -1.46 -12.20
C LEU A 153 -2.79 -2.05 -12.81
N VAL A 154 -3.76 -1.17 -13.11
CA VAL A 154 -4.86 -1.51 -14.02
C VAL A 154 -4.28 -1.70 -15.42
N ARG A 155 -4.68 -2.76 -16.12
CA ARG A 155 -4.24 -3.01 -17.51
C ARG A 155 -4.62 -1.83 -18.43
N ASN A 156 -3.61 -1.23 -19.00
CA ASN A 156 -3.71 -0.10 -19.92
C ASN A 156 -2.50 -0.08 -20.85
N ALA A 157 -2.43 0.87 -21.78
CA ALA A 157 -1.32 0.98 -22.73
C ALA A 157 0.07 1.10 -22.06
N LEU A 158 0.17 1.72 -20.87
CA LEU A 158 1.42 1.78 -20.12
C LEU A 158 1.80 0.38 -19.59
N TYR A 159 0.83 -0.33 -19.01
CA TYR A 159 1.03 -1.71 -18.58
C TYR A 159 1.52 -2.60 -19.75
N ASP A 160 0.89 -2.49 -20.93
CA ASP A 160 1.26 -3.31 -22.10
C ASP A 160 2.71 -3.04 -22.54
N ARG A 161 3.16 -1.80 -22.49
CA ARG A 161 4.56 -1.42 -22.75
C ARG A 161 5.52 -2.01 -21.72
N ILE A 162 5.18 -1.97 -20.45
CA ILE A 162 5.99 -2.54 -19.36
C ILE A 162 6.05 -4.07 -19.53
N ALA A 163 4.91 -4.74 -19.69
CA ALA A 163 4.83 -6.18 -19.83
C ALA A 163 5.62 -6.69 -21.05
N LYS A 164 5.58 -5.95 -22.17
CA LYS A 164 6.40 -6.24 -23.34
C LYS A 164 7.89 -6.14 -23.04
N ALA A 165 8.33 -5.06 -22.40
CA ALA A 165 9.73 -4.85 -22.05
C ALA A 165 10.24 -5.97 -21.10
N GLU A 166 9.44 -6.31 -20.07
CA GLU A 166 9.77 -7.39 -19.13
C GLU A 166 9.86 -8.76 -19.83
N ALA A 167 8.96 -9.06 -20.79
CA ALA A 167 8.98 -10.28 -21.57
C ALA A 167 10.20 -10.38 -22.52
N GLU A 168 10.69 -9.24 -23.01
CA GLU A 168 11.90 -9.13 -23.85
C GLU A 168 13.20 -9.12 -23.03
N GLY A 169 13.12 -9.30 -21.71
CA GLY A 169 14.27 -9.30 -20.81
C GLY A 169 14.84 -7.93 -20.48
N GLN A 170 14.13 -6.85 -20.80
CA GLN A 170 14.50 -5.48 -20.46
C GLN A 170 14.10 -5.18 -19.01
N ASN A 171 14.76 -5.85 -18.07
CA ASN A 171 14.40 -5.83 -16.65
C ASN A 171 15.30 -4.94 -15.80
N ASP A 172 16.22 -4.18 -16.41
CA ASP A 172 17.03 -3.26 -15.61
C ASP A 172 16.24 -2.01 -15.19
N ALA A 173 16.59 -1.47 -14.04
CA ALA A 173 15.86 -0.36 -13.44
C ALA A 173 15.88 0.92 -14.30
N GLU A 174 16.92 1.15 -15.08
CA GLU A 174 17.03 2.35 -15.93
C GLU A 174 16.10 2.27 -17.13
N GLN A 175 16.05 1.12 -17.81
CA GLN A 175 15.16 0.87 -18.94
C GLN A 175 13.68 1.01 -18.50
N LEU A 176 13.32 0.42 -17.37
CA LEU A 176 11.96 0.52 -16.83
C LEU A 176 11.59 1.97 -16.45
N ARG A 177 12.52 2.75 -15.87
CA ARG A 177 12.30 4.18 -15.62
C ARG A 177 12.06 4.98 -16.88
N GLN A 178 12.78 4.69 -17.97
CA GLN A 178 12.56 5.36 -19.26
C GLN A 178 11.16 5.07 -19.84
N ILE A 179 10.65 3.84 -19.66
CA ILE A 179 9.28 3.47 -20.09
C ILE A 179 8.24 4.20 -19.23
N LEU A 180 8.46 4.31 -17.93
CA LEU A 180 7.58 5.01 -17.00
C LEU A 180 7.56 6.52 -17.27
N GLY A 181 8.70 7.11 -17.64
CA GLY A 181 8.82 8.54 -17.85
C GLY A 181 8.32 9.34 -16.64
N THR A 182 7.53 10.40 -16.89
CA THR A 182 6.93 11.22 -15.82
C THR A 182 5.84 10.51 -15.02
N ALA A 183 5.38 9.35 -15.44
CA ALA A 183 4.39 8.55 -14.70
C ALA A 183 5.01 7.83 -13.47
N ALA A 184 6.33 7.94 -13.28
CA ALA A 184 7.05 7.37 -12.14
C ALA A 184 7.21 8.33 -10.96
N ALA A 185 6.71 9.56 -11.08
CA ALA A 185 6.84 10.61 -10.07
C ALA A 185 5.68 10.60 -9.07
#